data_2851daea456c380abcf689cf3268940d
#
_entry.id   2851daea456c380abcf689cf3268940d
#
_cell.length_a   1.000
_cell.length_b   1.000
_cell.length_c   1.000
_cell.angle_alpha   90.00
_cell.angle_beta   90.00
_cell.angle_gamma   90.00
#
_symmetry.space_group_name_H-M   'P 1'
#
loop_
_entity.id
_entity.type
_entity.pdbx_description
1 polymer ?
#
loop_
_entity_poly.entity_id
_entity_poly.type
_entity_poly.pdbx_seq_one_letter_code
_entity_poly.pdbx_strand_id
1 'polypeptide(L)'
;MNLTNNEQHFLSGGGEMGELIRAKDWSNTSLGSPDTWPQSLRTMVAVMLENPFGMYIAWGDDYTQLYNDGYRPILGSTKHPDALGNSTKNTFSEIWHIIGSMFDDVMHGKPIGFPDFMLPLNRNGYVEECYFDFSYSPIRKENGDVGGVLVTVIETTEKKKATDALQESNARFINNIMQAPVAMCVFKGKNHVLEIA
;
A
#
# COMPACT_ATOMS: atom_id res chain seq x y z
N MET A 1 -34.59 1.88 -25.35
CA MET A 1 -34.02 2.98 -24.58
C MET A 1 -32.99 2.36 -23.64
N ASN A 2 -31.70 2.49 -23.95
CA ASN A 2 -30.62 1.89 -23.13
C ASN A 2 -30.38 2.76 -21.89
N LEU A 3 -30.95 2.35 -20.76
CA LEU A 3 -30.71 2.96 -19.45
C LEU A 3 -29.40 2.46 -18.77
N THR A 4 -28.65 1.57 -19.42
CA THR A 4 -27.50 0.86 -18.82
C THR A 4 -26.19 1.63 -18.85
N ASN A 5 -26.11 2.81 -19.48
CA ASN A 5 -24.81 3.53 -19.65
C ASN A 5 -24.57 4.65 -18.63
N ASN A 6 -25.51 4.97 -17.76
CA ASN A 6 -25.40 6.13 -16.85
C ASN A 6 -25.12 5.77 -15.38
N GLU A 7 -25.17 4.49 -15.01
CA GLU A 7 -25.06 4.08 -13.60
C GLU A 7 -23.65 3.62 -13.18
N GLN A 8 -22.74 3.36 -14.15
CA GLN A 8 -21.39 2.86 -13.87
C GLN A 8 -20.27 3.89 -14.11
N HIS A 9 -20.58 5.18 -14.12
CA HIS A 9 -19.56 6.23 -14.24
C HIS A 9 -18.47 6.16 -13.15
N PHE A 10 -18.78 5.60 -12.00
CA PHE A 10 -17.81 5.41 -10.91
C PHE A 10 -16.71 4.40 -11.23
N LEU A 11 -16.85 3.59 -12.28
CA LEU A 11 -15.82 2.67 -12.78
C LEU A 11 -15.03 3.26 -13.95
N SER A 12 -15.22 4.54 -14.28
CA SER A 12 -14.46 5.20 -15.35
C SER A 12 -12.99 5.35 -14.98
N GLY A 13 -12.11 5.40 -15.98
CA GLY A 13 -10.68 5.59 -15.77
C GLY A 13 -9.96 4.35 -15.21
N GLY A 14 -8.91 4.55 -14.42
CA GLY A 14 -8.21 3.54 -13.66
C GLY A 14 -7.28 2.62 -14.44
N GLY A 15 -6.88 2.99 -15.67
CA GLY A 15 -5.89 2.24 -16.44
C GLY A 15 -6.23 0.75 -16.58
N GLU A 16 -5.24 -0.12 -16.41
CA GLU A 16 -5.39 -1.58 -16.51
C GLU A 16 -6.32 -2.13 -15.42
N MET A 17 -6.19 -1.64 -14.18
CA MET A 17 -7.06 -2.11 -13.11
C MET A 17 -8.52 -1.69 -13.31
N GLY A 18 -8.76 -0.50 -13.86
CA GLY A 18 -10.11 -0.08 -14.25
C GLY A 18 -10.72 -1.01 -15.29
N GLU A 19 -9.94 -1.45 -16.29
CA GLU A 19 -10.39 -2.44 -17.29
C GLU A 19 -10.70 -3.79 -16.65
N LEU A 20 -9.83 -4.30 -15.78
CA LEU A 20 -10.04 -5.56 -15.08
C LEU A 20 -11.26 -5.52 -14.15
N ILE A 21 -11.48 -4.42 -13.43
CA ILE A 21 -12.64 -4.25 -12.56
C ILE A 21 -13.94 -4.25 -13.36
N ARG A 22 -13.97 -3.56 -14.50
CA ARG A 22 -15.15 -3.54 -15.40
C ARG A 22 -15.42 -4.89 -16.05
N ALA A 23 -14.38 -5.64 -16.41
CA ALA A 23 -14.49 -6.92 -17.07
C ALA A 23 -14.84 -8.09 -16.12
N LYS A 24 -14.61 -7.92 -14.82
CA LYS A 24 -14.79 -8.99 -13.83
C LYS A 24 -16.28 -9.27 -13.59
N ASP A 25 -16.62 -10.58 -13.56
CA ASP A 25 -17.90 -11.04 -13.04
C ASP A 25 -17.87 -10.98 -11.50
N TRP A 26 -18.52 -9.94 -10.97
CA TRP A 26 -18.63 -9.71 -9.53
C TRP A 26 -19.71 -10.53 -8.86
N SER A 27 -20.63 -11.13 -9.61
CA SER A 27 -21.78 -11.88 -9.05
C SER A 27 -21.32 -13.09 -8.20
N ASN A 28 -20.13 -13.59 -8.45
CA ASN A 28 -19.51 -14.71 -7.72
C ASN A 28 -18.62 -14.26 -6.56
N THR A 29 -18.64 -13.00 -6.21
CA THR A 29 -17.90 -12.43 -5.06
C THR A 29 -18.89 -11.98 -3.98
N SER A 30 -18.39 -11.76 -2.75
CA SER A 30 -19.22 -11.22 -1.67
C SER A 30 -19.70 -9.78 -1.91
N LEU A 31 -19.12 -9.08 -2.89
CA LEU A 31 -19.56 -7.74 -3.30
C LEU A 31 -20.84 -7.75 -4.15
N GLY A 32 -21.08 -8.85 -4.88
CA GLY A 32 -22.17 -8.90 -5.86
C GLY A 32 -22.00 -7.93 -7.02
N SER A 33 -23.04 -7.81 -7.86
CA SER A 33 -23.00 -6.91 -9.03
C SER A 33 -22.72 -5.44 -8.64
N PRO A 34 -21.88 -4.72 -9.41
CA PRO A 34 -21.58 -3.30 -9.18
C PRO A 34 -22.82 -2.40 -9.06
N ASP A 35 -23.91 -2.78 -9.68
CA ASP A 35 -25.19 -2.06 -9.59
C ASP A 35 -25.81 -2.11 -8.19
N THR A 36 -25.40 -3.06 -7.37
CA THR A 36 -25.88 -3.22 -5.98
C THR A 36 -24.94 -2.62 -4.93
N TRP A 37 -23.76 -2.13 -5.36
CA TRP A 37 -22.80 -1.56 -4.42
C TRP A 37 -23.34 -0.28 -3.75
N PRO A 38 -23.15 -0.11 -2.44
CA PRO A 38 -23.59 1.10 -1.76
C PRO A 38 -22.85 2.33 -2.30
N GLN A 39 -23.45 3.50 -2.18
CA GLN A 39 -22.90 4.74 -2.74
C GLN A 39 -21.51 5.06 -2.15
N SER A 40 -21.29 4.79 -0.88
CA SER A 40 -19.99 4.92 -0.22
C SER A 40 -18.90 4.10 -0.91
N LEU A 41 -19.16 2.83 -1.24
CA LEU A 41 -18.21 2.00 -1.98
C LEU A 41 -17.97 2.54 -3.40
N ARG A 42 -19.05 2.89 -4.13
CA ARG A 42 -18.95 3.45 -5.49
C ARG A 42 -18.08 4.71 -5.51
N THR A 43 -18.29 5.61 -4.55
CA THR A 43 -17.49 6.84 -4.44
C THR A 43 -16.03 6.53 -4.17
N MET A 44 -15.74 5.62 -3.25
CA MET A 44 -14.36 5.26 -2.93
C MET A 44 -13.65 4.54 -4.07
N VAL A 45 -14.36 3.71 -4.83
CA VAL A 45 -13.82 3.06 -6.04
C VAL A 45 -13.47 4.10 -7.10
N ALA A 46 -14.34 5.08 -7.34
CA ALA A 46 -14.04 6.18 -8.27
C ALA A 46 -12.78 6.96 -7.86
N VAL A 47 -12.66 7.33 -6.58
CA VAL A 47 -11.47 8.01 -6.04
C VAL A 47 -10.21 7.14 -6.18
N MET A 48 -10.31 5.85 -5.86
CA MET A 48 -9.21 4.91 -5.95
C MET A 48 -8.69 4.77 -7.40
N LEU A 49 -9.59 4.66 -8.38
CA LEU A 49 -9.23 4.49 -9.79
C LEU A 49 -8.48 5.69 -10.36
N GLU A 50 -8.82 6.89 -9.93
CA GLU A 50 -8.19 8.15 -10.40
C GLU A 50 -6.92 8.50 -9.60
N ASN A 51 -6.58 7.75 -8.54
CA ASN A 51 -5.43 8.07 -7.70
C ASN A 51 -4.14 7.44 -8.26
N PRO A 52 -3.05 8.23 -8.44
CA PRO A 52 -1.77 7.70 -8.92
C PRO A 52 -0.98 6.93 -7.86
N PHE A 53 -1.28 7.12 -6.57
CA PHE A 53 -0.63 6.36 -5.49
C PHE A 53 -1.35 5.05 -5.21
N GLY A 54 -0.64 4.09 -4.63
CA GLY A 54 -1.20 2.80 -4.29
C GLY A 54 -2.39 2.93 -3.34
N MET A 55 -3.57 2.59 -3.86
CA MET A 55 -4.80 2.51 -3.08
C MET A 55 -5.46 1.16 -3.25
N TYR A 56 -6.02 0.68 -2.14
CA TYR A 56 -6.74 -0.57 -2.10
C TYR A 56 -7.91 -0.48 -1.12
N ILE A 57 -9.04 -1.08 -1.48
CA ILE A 57 -10.23 -1.18 -0.67
C ILE A 57 -10.44 -2.64 -0.28
N ALA A 58 -10.61 -2.90 1.02
CA ALA A 58 -11.08 -4.17 1.56
C ALA A 58 -12.51 -3.98 2.06
N TRP A 59 -13.49 -4.57 1.40
CA TRP A 59 -14.90 -4.32 1.69
C TRP A 59 -15.58 -5.52 2.33
N GLY A 60 -16.46 -5.23 3.31
CA GLY A 60 -17.27 -6.23 4.01
C GLY A 60 -16.47 -7.12 4.94
N ASP A 61 -17.15 -8.10 5.54
CA ASP A 61 -16.58 -9.03 6.53
C ASP A 61 -15.53 -9.97 5.93
N ASP A 62 -15.62 -10.23 4.61
CA ASP A 62 -14.64 -11.03 3.86
C ASP A 62 -13.41 -10.23 3.45
N TYR A 63 -13.39 -8.91 3.66
CA TYR A 63 -12.33 -8.02 3.19
C TYR A 63 -12.05 -8.19 1.69
N THR A 64 -13.12 -8.19 0.87
CA THR A 64 -13.01 -8.37 -0.58
C THR A 64 -12.29 -7.20 -1.23
N GLN A 65 -11.30 -7.50 -2.07
CA GLN A 65 -10.33 -6.55 -2.56
C GLN A 65 -10.71 -5.90 -3.88
N LEU A 66 -10.54 -4.55 -3.90
CA LEU A 66 -10.39 -3.75 -5.11
C LEU A 66 -9.12 -2.90 -4.97
N TYR A 67 -8.38 -2.71 -6.05
CA TYR A 67 -7.16 -1.91 -6.02
C TYR A 67 -6.89 -1.23 -7.35
N ASN A 68 -6.04 -0.20 -7.34
CA ASN A 68 -5.64 0.56 -8.52
C ASN A 68 -4.27 0.12 -9.06
N ASP A 69 -3.88 0.72 -10.20
CA ASP A 69 -2.59 0.45 -10.85
C ASP A 69 -1.40 0.77 -9.94
N GLY A 70 -1.53 1.81 -9.09
CA GLY A 70 -0.48 2.19 -8.13
C GLY A 70 -0.24 1.13 -7.04
N TYR A 71 -1.26 0.32 -6.70
CA TYR A 71 -1.12 -0.76 -5.72
C TYR A 71 -0.60 -2.07 -6.33
N ARG A 72 -0.79 -2.28 -7.64
CA ARG A 72 -0.41 -3.51 -8.34
C ARG A 72 1.04 -3.97 -8.08
N PRO A 73 2.07 -3.09 -8.06
CA PRO A 73 3.45 -3.51 -7.76
C PRO A 73 3.61 -4.19 -6.40
N ILE A 74 2.78 -3.83 -5.41
CA ILE A 74 2.81 -4.43 -4.07
C ILE A 74 2.35 -5.88 -4.08
N LEU A 75 1.45 -6.24 -5.00
CA LEU A 75 0.99 -7.62 -5.21
C LEU A 75 2.01 -8.48 -5.97
N GLY A 76 2.91 -7.86 -6.72
CA GLY A 76 3.92 -8.54 -7.51
C GLY A 76 3.33 -9.49 -8.57
N SER A 77 4.14 -10.49 -8.96
CA SER A 77 3.78 -11.42 -10.02
C SER A 77 2.93 -12.62 -9.57
N THR A 78 2.86 -12.90 -8.27
CA THR A 78 2.19 -14.10 -7.75
C THR A 78 0.78 -13.86 -7.24
N LYS A 79 0.45 -12.62 -6.86
CA LYS A 79 -0.86 -12.27 -6.29
C LYS A 79 -1.77 -11.54 -7.28
N HIS A 80 -1.20 -10.75 -8.20
CA HIS A 80 -1.95 -10.10 -9.27
C HIS A 80 -2.07 -11.07 -10.47
N PRO A 81 -3.24 -11.18 -11.15
CA PRO A 81 -4.49 -10.45 -10.91
C PRO A 81 -5.47 -11.13 -9.93
N ASP A 82 -5.16 -12.31 -9.41
CA ASP A 82 -6.06 -13.16 -8.63
C ASP A 82 -6.53 -12.50 -7.32
N ALA A 83 -5.78 -11.54 -6.80
CA ALA A 83 -6.18 -10.74 -5.65
C ALA A 83 -7.47 -9.95 -5.88
N LEU A 84 -7.77 -9.55 -7.14
CA LEU A 84 -8.96 -8.77 -7.44
C LEU A 84 -10.25 -9.53 -7.15
N GLY A 85 -11.06 -9.04 -6.23
CA GLY A 85 -12.29 -9.69 -5.80
C GLY A 85 -12.10 -10.88 -4.86
N ASN A 86 -10.85 -11.17 -4.46
CA ASN A 86 -10.54 -12.19 -3.46
C ASN A 86 -10.47 -11.56 -2.05
N SER A 87 -10.49 -12.40 -1.01
CA SER A 87 -10.31 -11.96 0.37
C SER A 87 -8.88 -11.51 0.65
N THR A 88 -8.71 -10.38 1.36
CA THR A 88 -7.41 -9.92 1.85
C THR A 88 -6.68 -10.97 2.66
N LYS A 89 -7.42 -11.67 3.53
CA LYS A 89 -6.87 -12.73 4.36
C LYS A 89 -6.24 -13.86 3.55
N ASN A 90 -6.84 -14.21 2.43
CA ASN A 90 -6.29 -15.24 1.54
C ASN A 90 -5.08 -14.73 0.77
N THR A 91 -5.17 -13.51 0.24
CA THR A 91 -4.10 -12.89 -0.56
C THR A 91 -2.83 -12.65 0.25
N PHE A 92 -2.96 -12.25 1.50
CA PHE A 92 -1.86 -11.91 2.41
C PHE A 92 -1.79 -12.86 3.61
N SER A 93 -2.05 -14.15 3.39
CA SER A 93 -2.08 -15.16 4.45
C SER A 93 -0.75 -15.25 5.22
N GLU A 94 0.38 -14.98 4.55
CA GLU A 94 1.71 -15.00 5.15
C GLU A 94 1.93 -13.91 6.21
N ILE A 95 1.25 -12.76 6.07
CA ILE A 95 1.35 -11.64 7.00
C ILE A 95 0.04 -11.36 7.76
N TRP A 96 -1.00 -12.18 7.58
CA TRP A 96 -2.29 -11.94 8.22
C TRP A 96 -2.20 -11.88 9.75
N HIS A 97 -1.30 -12.63 10.35
CA HIS A 97 -1.02 -12.60 11.78
C HIS A 97 -0.48 -11.23 12.27
N ILE A 98 0.06 -10.41 11.37
CA ILE A 98 0.54 -9.04 11.65
C ILE A 98 -0.58 -8.03 11.41
N ILE A 99 -1.18 -8.08 10.20
CA ILE A 99 -2.10 -7.03 9.75
C ILE A 99 -3.56 -7.26 10.18
N GLY A 100 -3.95 -8.50 10.51
CA GLY A 100 -5.35 -8.84 10.78
C GLY A 100 -5.96 -8.03 11.92
N SER A 101 -5.27 -7.87 13.05
CA SER A 101 -5.74 -7.04 14.15
C SER A 101 -5.87 -5.56 13.80
N MET A 102 -5.04 -5.07 12.85
CA MET A 102 -5.14 -3.70 12.35
C MET A 102 -6.43 -3.50 11.54
N PHE A 103 -6.79 -4.49 10.71
CA PHE A 103 -8.07 -4.48 9.99
C PHE A 103 -9.25 -4.49 10.96
N ASP A 104 -9.20 -5.33 11.99
CA ASP A 104 -10.25 -5.41 13.01
C ASP A 104 -10.40 -4.08 13.76
N ASP A 105 -9.33 -3.41 14.15
CA ASP A 105 -9.37 -2.10 14.78
C ASP A 105 -10.02 -1.05 13.87
N VAL A 106 -9.70 -1.05 12.57
CA VAL A 106 -10.29 -0.12 11.62
C VAL A 106 -11.77 -0.42 11.38
N MET A 107 -12.19 -1.67 11.35
CA MET A 107 -13.61 -2.03 11.28
C MET A 107 -14.39 -1.57 12.53
N HIS A 108 -13.71 -1.39 13.67
CA HIS A 108 -14.26 -0.74 14.86
C HIS A 108 -14.12 0.80 14.85
N GLY A 109 -13.70 1.38 13.72
CA GLY A 109 -13.66 2.82 13.51
C GLY A 109 -12.38 3.52 13.96
N LYS A 110 -11.29 2.78 14.27
CA LYS A 110 -10.00 3.35 14.65
C LYS A 110 -9.05 3.40 13.44
N PRO A 111 -8.75 4.58 12.86
CA PRO A 111 -7.77 4.67 11.78
C PRO A 111 -6.37 4.34 12.31
N ILE A 112 -5.56 3.74 11.44
CA ILE A 112 -4.18 3.31 11.74
C ILE A 112 -3.26 3.82 10.65
N GLY A 113 -2.02 4.21 11.00
CA GLY A 113 -0.99 4.59 10.05
C GLY A 113 0.40 4.45 10.66
N PHE A 114 1.33 3.96 9.85
CA PHE A 114 2.73 3.79 10.24
C PHE A 114 3.65 4.21 9.11
N PRO A 115 4.69 4.99 9.39
CA PRO A 115 5.81 5.17 8.49
C PRO A 115 6.80 4.00 8.61
N ASP A 116 7.52 3.73 7.52
CA ASP A 116 8.64 2.77 7.45
C ASP A 116 8.36 1.39 8.10
N PHE A 117 7.11 0.92 7.98
CA PHE A 117 6.71 -0.36 8.56
C PHE A 117 7.18 -1.54 7.71
N MET A 118 7.92 -2.46 8.30
CA MET A 118 8.45 -3.64 7.61
C MET A 118 7.42 -4.77 7.59
N LEU A 119 7.17 -5.29 6.38
CA LEU A 119 6.37 -6.50 6.15
C LEU A 119 7.16 -7.50 5.29
N PRO A 120 7.23 -8.78 5.70
CA PRO A 120 7.82 -9.84 4.87
C PRO A 120 6.79 -10.34 3.84
N LEU A 121 6.86 -9.84 2.61
CA LEU A 121 5.91 -10.21 1.55
C LEU A 121 6.44 -11.33 0.66
N ASN A 122 5.57 -12.29 0.34
CA ASN A 122 5.80 -13.25 -0.73
C ASN A 122 4.99 -12.87 -1.97
N ARG A 123 5.55 -11.99 -2.79
CA ARG A 123 4.88 -11.43 -3.98
C ARG A 123 5.52 -11.81 -5.31
N ASN A 124 6.74 -12.38 -5.26
CA ASN A 124 7.49 -12.79 -6.45
C ASN A 124 8.02 -14.24 -6.34
N GLY A 125 7.38 -15.07 -5.50
CA GLY A 125 7.75 -16.48 -5.28
C GLY A 125 8.81 -16.68 -4.19
N TYR A 126 9.24 -15.62 -3.53
CA TYR A 126 10.14 -15.65 -2.38
C TYR A 126 9.77 -14.55 -1.38
N VAL A 127 10.21 -14.68 -0.13
CA VAL A 127 9.93 -13.68 0.91
C VAL A 127 10.90 -12.51 0.77
N GLU A 128 10.34 -11.30 0.67
CA GLU A 128 11.07 -10.03 0.59
C GLU A 128 10.77 -9.19 1.84
N GLU A 129 11.80 -8.60 2.45
CA GLU A 129 11.61 -7.54 3.44
C GLU A 129 11.26 -6.24 2.73
N CYS A 130 9.99 -5.85 2.81
CA CYS A 130 9.47 -4.63 2.20
C CYS A 130 9.12 -3.61 3.27
N TYR A 131 9.39 -2.34 3.00
CA TYR A 131 9.07 -1.23 3.89
C TYR A 131 8.00 -0.35 3.26
N PHE A 132 7.05 0.08 4.09
CA PHE A 132 5.89 0.84 3.63
C PHE A 132 5.56 2.01 4.55
N ASP A 133 5.24 3.15 3.96
CA ASP A 133 4.41 4.18 4.59
C ASP A 133 2.96 3.87 4.23
N PHE A 134 2.12 3.55 5.22
CA PHE A 134 0.72 3.21 4.94
C PHE A 134 -0.25 3.77 5.96
N SER A 135 -1.50 3.89 5.54
CA SER A 135 -2.62 4.14 6.43
C SER A 135 -3.81 3.24 6.09
N TYR A 136 -4.52 2.82 7.13
CA TYR A 136 -5.79 2.12 7.09
C TYR A 136 -6.87 3.03 7.65
N SER A 137 -7.88 3.34 6.86
CA SER A 137 -8.95 4.26 7.22
C SER A 137 -10.31 3.59 7.07
N PRO A 138 -11.26 3.79 8.00
CA PRO A 138 -12.59 3.22 7.88
C PRO A 138 -13.39 3.90 6.77
N ILE A 139 -13.99 3.11 5.89
CA ILE A 139 -14.99 3.58 4.93
C ILE A 139 -16.36 3.38 5.57
N ARG A 140 -17.09 4.48 5.78
CA ARG A 140 -18.42 4.40 6.39
C ARG A 140 -19.51 4.27 5.35
N LYS A 141 -20.47 3.41 5.66
CA LYS A 141 -21.74 3.30 4.90
C LYS A 141 -22.64 4.49 5.20
N GLU A 142 -23.72 4.59 4.45
CA GLU A 142 -24.71 5.65 4.54
C GLU A 142 -25.42 5.70 5.92
N ASN A 143 -25.47 4.57 6.63
CA ASN A 143 -26.01 4.45 7.98
C ASN A 143 -25.01 4.76 9.10
N GLY A 144 -23.74 5.10 8.76
CA GLY A 144 -22.67 5.43 9.69
C GLY A 144 -21.81 4.25 10.13
N ASP A 145 -22.21 3.01 9.88
CA ASP A 145 -21.41 1.82 10.17
C ASP A 145 -20.16 1.76 9.28
N VAL A 146 -19.11 1.10 9.75
CA VAL A 146 -17.95 0.84 8.91
C VAL A 146 -18.28 -0.29 7.93
N GLY A 147 -18.11 -0.04 6.65
CA GLY A 147 -18.36 -1.00 5.57
C GLY A 147 -17.11 -1.65 5.03
N GLY A 148 -15.95 -1.06 5.27
CA GLY A 148 -14.68 -1.56 4.79
C GLY A 148 -13.50 -0.70 5.20
N VAL A 149 -12.33 -1.07 4.73
CA VAL A 149 -11.04 -0.44 5.00
C VAL A 149 -10.50 0.16 3.70
N LEU A 150 -10.15 1.43 3.73
CA LEU A 150 -9.32 2.05 2.71
C LEU A 150 -7.86 1.94 3.13
N VAL A 151 -7.05 1.36 2.28
CA VAL A 151 -5.60 1.32 2.42
C VAL A 151 -4.97 2.29 1.44
N THR A 152 -4.15 3.20 1.95
CA THR A 152 -3.23 4.00 1.13
C THR A 152 -1.81 3.62 1.49
N VAL A 153 -0.96 3.41 0.50
CA VAL A 153 0.36 2.85 0.74
C VAL A 153 1.38 3.35 -0.27
N ILE A 154 2.58 3.60 0.23
CA ILE A 154 3.78 3.90 -0.57
C ILE A 154 4.86 2.92 -0.13
N GLU A 155 5.45 2.20 -1.08
CA GLU A 155 6.60 1.36 -0.80
C GLU A 155 7.85 2.23 -0.66
N THR A 156 8.55 2.09 0.47
CA THR A 156 9.76 2.86 0.81
C THR A 156 11.03 1.99 0.84
N THR A 157 10.94 0.73 0.40
CA THR A 157 12.01 -0.27 0.47
C THR A 157 13.32 0.22 -0.12
N GLU A 158 13.31 0.75 -1.34
CA GLU A 158 14.53 1.22 -2.01
C GLU A 158 15.10 2.48 -1.35
N LYS A 159 14.24 3.39 -0.90
CA LYS A 159 14.65 4.57 -0.12
C LYS A 159 15.33 4.16 1.18
N LYS A 160 14.75 3.19 1.89
CA LYS A 160 15.28 2.66 3.15
C LYS A 160 16.65 2.03 2.93
N LYS A 161 16.79 1.13 1.96
CA LYS A 161 18.06 0.49 1.61
C LYS A 161 19.15 1.51 1.25
N ALA A 162 18.82 2.52 0.45
CA ALA A 162 19.78 3.56 0.06
C ALA A 162 20.22 4.39 1.28
N THR A 163 19.29 4.72 2.18
CA THR A 163 19.59 5.46 3.41
C THR A 163 20.51 4.64 4.32
N ASP A 164 20.20 3.37 4.54
CA ASP A 164 20.98 2.49 5.41
C ASP A 164 22.39 2.26 4.83
N ALA A 165 22.52 2.05 3.51
CA ALA A 165 23.83 1.93 2.85
C ALA A 165 24.68 3.20 2.98
N LEU A 166 24.06 4.39 2.89
CA LEU A 166 24.77 5.65 3.10
C LEU A 166 25.23 5.80 4.55
N GLN A 167 24.39 5.47 5.52
CA GLN A 167 24.75 5.52 6.94
C GLN A 167 25.91 4.56 7.26
N GLU A 168 25.85 3.35 6.74
CA GLU A 168 26.92 2.36 6.91
C GLU A 168 28.23 2.83 6.28
N SER A 169 28.18 3.40 5.07
CA SER A 169 29.36 3.95 4.40
C SER A 169 30.00 5.09 5.21
N ASN A 170 29.16 6.01 5.72
CA ASN A 170 29.64 7.11 6.56
C ASN A 170 30.26 6.61 7.87
N ALA A 171 29.63 5.62 8.52
CA ALA A 171 30.18 5.03 9.75
C ALA A 171 31.52 4.36 9.51
N ARG A 172 31.67 3.60 8.40
CA ARG A 172 32.97 3.01 8.01
C ARG A 172 34.02 4.07 7.73
N PHE A 173 33.65 5.14 7.03
CA PHE A 173 34.58 6.24 6.74
C PHE A 173 35.08 6.90 8.03
N ILE A 174 34.19 7.23 8.96
CA ILE A 174 34.56 7.81 10.27
C ILE A 174 35.48 6.85 11.05
N ASN A 175 35.10 5.57 11.13
CA ASN A 175 35.92 4.56 11.84
C ASN A 175 37.32 4.44 11.23
N ASN A 176 37.44 4.47 9.90
CA ASN A 176 38.76 4.40 9.23
C ASN A 176 39.62 5.63 9.57
N ILE A 177 39.03 6.83 9.64
CA ILE A 177 39.73 8.05 10.07
C ILE A 177 40.18 7.93 11.52
N MET A 178 39.25 7.54 12.42
CA MET A 178 39.55 7.43 13.86
C MET A 178 40.61 6.37 14.22
N GLN A 179 40.74 5.33 13.38
CA GLN A 179 41.74 4.25 13.57
C GLN A 179 43.03 4.48 12.80
N ALA A 180 43.12 5.56 12.03
CA ALA A 180 44.36 5.85 11.29
C ALA A 180 45.51 6.12 12.24
N PRO A 181 46.68 5.54 11.97
CA PRO A 181 47.86 5.69 12.85
C PRO A 181 48.54 7.07 12.73
N VAL A 182 47.92 7.98 11.97
CA VAL A 182 48.41 9.35 11.74
C VAL A 182 47.33 10.37 12.09
N ALA A 183 47.73 11.52 12.59
CA ALA A 183 46.78 12.63 12.84
C ALA A 183 46.21 13.11 11.50
N MET A 184 44.87 13.06 11.36
CA MET A 184 44.17 13.55 10.20
C MET A 184 43.11 14.57 10.62
N CYS A 185 42.92 15.59 9.80
CA CYS A 185 41.87 16.56 10.00
C CYS A 185 41.10 16.82 8.70
N VAL A 186 39.81 17.09 8.80
CA VAL A 186 38.95 17.43 7.66
C VAL A 186 38.49 18.88 7.80
N PHE A 187 38.75 19.66 6.76
CA PHE A 187 38.33 21.06 6.67
C PHE A 187 37.12 21.18 5.73
N LYS A 188 36.08 21.90 6.16
CA LYS A 188 34.87 22.12 5.38
C LYS A 188 34.74 23.57 4.92
N GLY A 189 34.30 23.71 3.67
CA GLY A 189 33.97 25.00 3.07
C GLY A 189 35.16 25.91 2.79
N LYS A 190 34.85 27.12 2.26
CA LYS A 190 35.87 28.10 1.87
C LYS A 190 36.66 28.68 3.06
N ASN A 191 36.13 28.59 4.25
CA ASN A 191 36.74 29.11 5.48
C ASN A 191 37.55 28.06 6.25
N HIS A 192 37.75 26.85 5.68
CA HIS A 192 38.53 25.77 6.25
C HIS A 192 38.15 25.46 7.72
N VAL A 193 36.87 25.35 8.01
CA VAL A 193 36.39 24.99 9.35
C VAL A 193 36.74 23.53 9.64
N LEU A 194 37.42 23.28 10.75
CA LEU A 194 37.77 21.95 11.20
C LEU A 194 36.53 21.16 11.56
N GLU A 195 36.29 20.02 10.91
CA GLU A 195 35.14 19.17 11.14
C GLU A 195 35.48 17.89 11.93
N ILE A 196 36.66 17.37 11.73
CA ILE A 196 37.18 16.19 12.44
C ILE A 196 38.67 16.42 12.73
N ALA A 197 39.12 16.10 13.95
CA ALA A 197 40.49 16.14 14.37
C ALA A 197 40.87 14.88 15.11
#